data_b1933c781b6cade7db3c359490296313
#
_entry.id   b1933c781b6cade7db3c359490296313
#
_cell.length_a   1.000
_cell.length_b   1.000
_cell.length_c   1.000
_cell.angle_alpha   90.00
_cell.angle_beta   90.00
_cell.angle_gamma   90.00
#
_symmetry.space_group_name_H-M   'P 1'
#
loop_
_entity.id
_entity.type
_entity.pdbx_description
1 polymer ?
#
loop_
_entity_poly.entity_id
_entity_poly.type
_entity_poly.pdbx_seq_one_letter_code
_entity_poly.pdbx_strand_id
1 'polypeptide(L)'
;VGCFAQGCQAEEIAGWKDLKNWDTNIPVVFRSMAQRKTVNMCENQKRPYFYIDTGYIGNLNKKKHWHRVVPNGMQHSKPRFDLPSDRFDNCIDSQDIRFKGWKKDGGPILLVTPSDKPCLFYGIERESWIENTINEIKKHTDREVIVRNKGLRRDRVRDNSIYHQFEEDNIFAVVTYNSIAATEAIGFGIPCFT
;
A
#
# COMPACT_ATOMS: atom_id res chain seq x y z
N VAL A 1 2.80 4.73 -15.72
CA VAL A 1 1.75 4.69 -16.77
C VAL A 1 2.40 4.64 -18.13
N GLY A 2 3.30 5.56 -18.51
CA GLY A 2 3.92 5.61 -19.83
C GLY A 2 4.56 4.29 -20.29
N CYS A 3 5.36 3.63 -19.45
CA CYS A 3 5.92 2.31 -19.78
C CYS A 3 4.85 1.24 -20.05
N PHE A 4 3.71 1.32 -19.36
CA PHE A 4 2.59 0.41 -19.57
C PHE A 4 1.92 0.71 -20.92
N ALA A 5 1.67 2.00 -21.21
CA ALA A 5 1.09 2.43 -22.47
C ALA A 5 1.95 2.00 -23.67
N GLN A 6 3.28 2.17 -23.60
CA GLN A 6 4.21 1.70 -24.61
C GLN A 6 4.14 0.18 -24.82
N GLY A 7 4.11 -0.61 -23.72
CA GLY A 7 4.06 -2.07 -23.78
C GLY A 7 2.75 -2.62 -24.34
N CYS A 8 1.66 -1.87 -24.22
CA CYS A 8 0.32 -2.26 -24.69
C CYS A 8 -0.11 -1.51 -25.98
N GLN A 9 0.76 -0.69 -26.56
CA GLN A 9 0.41 0.21 -27.68
C GLN A 9 -0.83 1.08 -27.37
N ALA A 10 -0.97 1.49 -26.14
CA ALA A 10 -2.11 2.25 -25.66
C ALA A 10 -1.89 3.76 -25.78
N GLU A 11 -2.97 4.50 -25.95
CA GLU A 11 -2.93 5.94 -26.00
C GLU A 11 -2.83 6.55 -24.59
N GLU A 12 -2.02 7.58 -24.45
CA GLU A 12 -1.94 8.37 -23.21
C GLU A 12 -2.87 9.59 -23.32
N ILE A 13 -3.73 9.76 -22.31
CA ILE A 13 -4.63 10.91 -22.20
C ILE A 13 -4.30 11.76 -20.98
N ALA A 14 -4.50 13.06 -21.10
CA ALA A 14 -4.09 14.04 -20.07
C ALA A 14 -4.98 14.01 -18.82
N GLY A 15 -6.22 13.53 -18.92
CA GLY A 15 -7.10 13.52 -17.77
C GLY A 15 -8.45 12.82 -17.96
N TRP A 16 -9.15 12.65 -16.87
CA TRP A 16 -10.43 11.93 -16.81
C TRP A 16 -11.55 12.60 -17.66
N LYS A 17 -11.44 13.91 -17.93
CA LYS A 17 -12.44 14.64 -18.70
C LYS A 17 -12.51 14.15 -20.14
N ASP A 18 -11.39 13.71 -20.69
CA ASP A 18 -11.29 13.22 -22.06
C ASP A 18 -11.98 11.86 -22.21
N LEU A 19 -12.07 11.09 -21.11
CA LEU A 19 -12.72 9.77 -21.12
C LEU A 19 -14.24 9.83 -21.36
N LYS A 20 -14.89 10.96 -21.18
CA LYS A 20 -16.36 11.07 -21.32
C LYS A 20 -16.86 10.69 -22.72
N ASN A 21 -16.05 10.97 -23.72
CA ASN A 21 -16.40 10.78 -25.13
C ASN A 21 -15.86 9.46 -25.71
N TRP A 22 -15.19 8.65 -24.89
CA TRP A 22 -14.59 7.41 -25.34
C TRP A 22 -15.55 6.23 -25.15
N ASP A 23 -15.44 5.23 -26.01
CA ASP A 23 -16.18 3.98 -25.87
C ASP A 23 -15.94 3.39 -24.46
N THR A 24 -17.02 3.09 -23.76
CA THR A 24 -16.96 2.55 -22.41
C THR A 24 -16.39 1.14 -22.32
N ASN A 25 -16.32 0.43 -23.43
CA ASN A 25 -15.69 -0.90 -23.51
C ASN A 25 -14.15 -0.84 -23.53
N ILE A 26 -13.58 0.33 -23.82
CA ILE A 26 -12.12 0.51 -23.82
C ILE A 26 -11.65 0.63 -22.36
N PRO A 27 -10.76 -0.30 -21.89
CA PRO A 27 -10.27 -0.24 -20.53
C PRO A 27 -9.34 0.96 -20.31
N VAL A 28 -9.36 1.49 -19.10
CA VAL A 28 -8.53 2.61 -18.68
C VAL A 28 -7.47 2.12 -17.70
N VAL A 29 -6.26 2.62 -17.83
CA VAL A 29 -5.16 2.33 -16.92
C VAL A 29 -4.68 3.60 -16.24
N PHE A 30 -4.63 3.61 -14.93
CA PHE A 30 -4.16 4.78 -14.18
C PHE A 30 -3.41 4.41 -12.90
N ARG A 31 -2.73 5.39 -12.34
CA ARG A 31 -1.98 5.26 -11.10
C ARG A 31 -2.34 6.39 -10.13
N SER A 32 -2.31 6.09 -8.85
CA SER A 32 -2.52 7.03 -7.75
C SER A 32 -3.97 7.17 -7.28
N MET A 33 -4.14 7.05 -5.98
CA MET A 33 -5.42 7.28 -5.28
C MET A 33 -5.95 8.73 -5.44
N ALA A 34 -5.10 9.66 -5.88
CA ALA A 34 -5.54 11.01 -6.24
C ALA A 34 -6.53 11.05 -7.42
N GLN A 35 -6.65 9.94 -8.16
CA GLN A 35 -7.55 9.80 -9.32
C GLN A 35 -8.98 9.35 -8.93
N ARG A 36 -9.50 9.76 -7.76
CA ARG A 36 -10.85 9.40 -7.29
C ARG A 36 -11.94 9.68 -8.33
N LYS A 37 -11.84 10.82 -9.03
CA LYS A 37 -12.81 11.17 -10.09
C LYS A 37 -12.79 10.19 -11.25
N THR A 38 -11.61 9.68 -11.62
CA THR A 38 -11.45 8.66 -12.67
C THR A 38 -12.07 7.35 -12.22
N VAL A 39 -11.83 6.91 -10.99
CA VAL A 39 -12.45 5.70 -10.42
C VAL A 39 -13.96 5.80 -10.45
N ASN A 40 -14.52 6.85 -9.86
CA ASN A 40 -15.97 7.05 -9.80
C ASN A 40 -16.60 7.07 -11.21
N MET A 41 -15.92 7.68 -12.17
CA MET A 41 -16.41 7.70 -13.54
C MET A 41 -16.40 6.31 -14.18
N CYS A 42 -15.32 5.55 -14.01
CA CYS A 42 -15.26 4.18 -14.52
C CYS A 42 -16.35 3.31 -13.90
N GLU A 43 -16.56 3.40 -12.59
CA GLU A 43 -17.61 2.66 -11.88
C GLU A 43 -19.01 3.05 -12.35
N ASN A 44 -19.31 4.35 -12.48
CA ASN A 44 -20.59 4.84 -12.97
C ASN A 44 -20.89 4.42 -14.42
N GLN A 45 -19.86 4.35 -15.26
CA GLN A 45 -19.96 3.91 -16.65
C GLN A 45 -19.88 2.38 -16.80
N LYS A 46 -19.64 1.64 -15.72
CA LYS A 46 -19.27 0.21 -15.75
C LYS A 46 -18.08 -0.08 -16.68
N ARG A 47 -17.20 0.89 -16.84
CA ARG A 47 -16.02 0.81 -17.68
C ARG A 47 -14.94 -0.03 -16.99
N PRO A 48 -14.35 -1.03 -17.64
CA PRO A 48 -13.23 -1.77 -17.08
C PRO A 48 -12.02 -0.85 -16.87
N TYR A 49 -11.32 -1.03 -15.76
CA TYR A 49 -10.10 -0.28 -15.48
C TYR A 49 -9.03 -1.13 -14.78
N PHE A 50 -7.79 -0.71 -14.92
CA PHE A 50 -6.66 -1.29 -14.22
C PHE A 50 -5.98 -0.21 -13.37
N TYR A 51 -5.94 -0.46 -12.08
CA TYR A 51 -5.24 0.39 -11.14
C TYR A 51 -3.81 -0.11 -10.92
N ILE A 52 -2.82 0.78 -11.14
CA ILE A 52 -1.41 0.47 -10.92
C ILE A 52 -0.96 1.18 -9.66
N ASP A 53 -0.31 0.46 -8.76
CA ASP A 53 0.34 1.03 -7.58
C ASP A 53 1.64 0.29 -7.27
N THR A 54 2.33 0.76 -6.24
CA THR A 54 3.50 0.10 -5.69
C THR A 54 3.13 -1.32 -5.25
N GLY A 55 4.01 -2.28 -5.50
CA GLY A 55 3.83 -3.66 -5.04
C GLY A 55 3.69 -3.75 -3.52
N TYR A 56 3.10 -4.82 -3.05
CA TYR A 56 2.94 -5.08 -1.61
C TYR A 56 4.26 -5.33 -0.91
N ILE A 57 5.27 -5.79 -1.64
CA ILE A 57 6.61 -6.12 -1.18
C ILE A 57 7.62 -5.47 -2.14
N GLY A 58 8.85 -5.28 -1.68
CA GLY A 58 9.95 -4.93 -2.59
C GLY A 58 10.14 -3.45 -2.87
N ASN A 59 9.93 -2.61 -1.86
CA ASN A 59 10.20 -1.16 -1.97
C ASN A 59 11.57 -0.74 -1.44
N LEU A 60 12.40 -1.67 -0.99
CA LEU A 60 13.73 -1.40 -0.46
C LEU A 60 14.69 -0.88 -1.52
N ASN A 61 14.65 -1.47 -2.71
CA ASN A 61 15.51 -1.08 -3.81
C ASN A 61 14.74 -0.22 -4.82
N LYS A 62 14.99 1.09 -4.81
CA LYS A 62 14.32 2.05 -5.70
C LYS A 62 14.59 1.81 -7.19
N LYS A 63 15.63 1.06 -7.56
CA LYS A 63 15.95 0.75 -8.95
C LYS A 63 15.19 -0.47 -9.48
N LYS A 64 14.66 -1.31 -8.59
CA LYS A 64 13.95 -2.54 -8.93
C LYS A 64 12.56 -2.54 -8.29
N HIS A 65 11.73 -1.57 -8.65
CA HIS A 65 10.39 -1.46 -8.08
C HIS A 65 9.43 -2.44 -8.72
N TRP A 66 8.80 -3.24 -7.90
CA TRP A 66 7.65 -4.03 -8.29
C TRP A 66 6.37 -3.20 -8.18
N HIS A 67 5.48 -3.41 -9.13
CA HIS A 67 4.17 -2.77 -9.15
C HIS A 67 3.08 -3.84 -9.15
N ARG A 68 1.98 -3.55 -8.45
CA ARG A 68 0.76 -4.32 -8.59
C ARG A 68 -0.14 -3.69 -9.63
N VAL A 69 -0.89 -4.53 -10.34
CA VAL A 69 -1.93 -4.12 -11.28
C VAL A 69 -3.21 -4.81 -10.85
N VAL A 70 -4.24 -4.03 -10.53
CA VAL A 70 -5.50 -4.55 -10.00
C VAL A 70 -6.63 -4.21 -10.97
N PRO A 71 -7.37 -5.20 -11.48
CA PRO A 71 -8.54 -4.95 -12.33
C PRO A 71 -9.74 -4.53 -11.47
N ASN A 72 -10.44 -3.49 -11.89
CA ASN A 72 -11.70 -3.02 -11.33
C ASN A 72 -11.70 -2.84 -9.81
N GLY A 73 -10.59 -2.33 -9.29
CA GLY A 73 -10.42 -2.08 -7.85
C GLY A 73 -9.05 -1.52 -7.52
N MET A 74 -8.85 -1.09 -6.29
CA MET A 74 -7.56 -0.57 -5.80
C MET A 74 -6.73 -1.64 -5.08
N GLN A 75 -7.40 -2.69 -4.61
CA GLN A 75 -6.83 -3.82 -3.93
C GLN A 75 -7.41 -5.10 -4.53
N HIS A 76 -6.67 -6.18 -4.49
CA HIS A 76 -7.22 -7.49 -4.82
C HIS A 76 -8.26 -7.88 -3.75
N SER A 77 -9.49 -8.07 -4.18
CA SER A 77 -10.61 -8.38 -3.28
C SER A 77 -10.61 -9.82 -2.78
N LYS A 78 -9.92 -10.71 -3.48
CA LYS A 78 -9.85 -12.14 -3.14
C LYS A 78 -8.42 -12.64 -3.25
N PRO A 79 -7.96 -13.43 -2.28
CA PRO A 79 -6.68 -14.12 -2.41
C PRO A 79 -6.75 -15.12 -3.57
N ARG A 80 -5.61 -15.31 -4.24
CA ARG A 80 -5.45 -16.27 -5.32
C ARG A 80 -4.31 -17.20 -4.95
N PHE A 81 -4.66 -18.42 -4.60
CA PHE A 81 -3.71 -19.46 -4.22
C PHE A 81 -3.37 -20.42 -5.37
N ASP A 82 -4.05 -20.24 -6.49
CA ASP A 82 -3.95 -21.05 -7.72
C ASP A 82 -2.91 -20.51 -8.73
N LEU A 83 -2.22 -19.42 -8.36
CA LEU A 83 -1.21 -18.80 -9.21
C LEU A 83 0.19 -19.38 -8.92
N PRO A 84 1.05 -19.51 -9.95
CA PRO A 84 2.46 -19.82 -9.74
C PRO A 84 3.14 -18.80 -8.83
N SER A 85 4.12 -19.25 -8.04
CA SER A 85 4.89 -18.39 -7.13
C SER A 85 6.01 -17.61 -7.83
N ASP A 86 6.30 -17.88 -9.09
CA ASP A 86 7.43 -17.36 -9.85
C ASP A 86 7.63 -15.83 -9.74
N ARG A 87 6.54 -15.06 -9.81
CA ARG A 87 6.62 -13.61 -9.65
C ARG A 87 6.95 -13.18 -8.22
N PHE A 88 6.41 -13.90 -7.26
CA PHE A 88 6.67 -13.66 -5.85
C PHE A 88 8.15 -13.99 -5.54
N ASP A 89 8.62 -15.14 -5.98
CA ASP A 89 9.99 -15.61 -5.78
C ASP A 89 10.99 -14.63 -6.41
N ASN A 90 10.76 -14.23 -7.65
CA ASN A 90 11.57 -13.20 -8.32
C ASN A 90 11.54 -11.85 -7.59
N CYS A 91 10.41 -11.46 -6.99
CA CYS A 91 10.32 -10.23 -6.21
C CYS A 91 11.18 -10.34 -4.95
N ILE A 92 11.07 -11.44 -4.22
CA ILE A 92 11.81 -11.70 -2.98
C ILE A 92 13.32 -11.70 -3.26
N ASP A 93 13.76 -12.46 -4.25
CA ASP A 93 15.17 -12.56 -4.63
C ASP A 93 15.75 -11.23 -5.11
N SER A 94 15.01 -10.50 -5.95
CA SER A 94 15.47 -9.21 -6.49
C SER A 94 15.62 -8.12 -5.44
N GLN A 95 14.96 -8.26 -4.29
CA GLN A 95 14.96 -7.30 -3.19
C GLN A 95 15.77 -7.80 -1.98
N ASP A 96 16.31 -9.02 -2.06
CA ASP A 96 16.99 -9.69 -0.93
C ASP A 96 16.15 -9.71 0.35
N ILE A 97 14.88 -10.05 0.21
CA ILE A 97 13.96 -10.12 1.32
C ILE A 97 14.11 -11.48 2.01
N ARG A 98 14.26 -11.46 3.33
CA ARG A 98 14.31 -12.67 4.14
C ARG A 98 13.11 -12.67 5.10
N PHE A 99 12.20 -13.61 4.92
CA PHE A 99 11.10 -13.79 5.85
C PHE A 99 11.62 -14.35 7.18
N LYS A 100 11.19 -13.72 8.27
CA LYS A 100 11.50 -14.16 9.64
C LYS A 100 10.33 -14.95 10.20
N GLY A 101 10.63 -15.89 11.10
CA GLY A 101 9.58 -16.59 11.89
C GLY A 101 8.81 -15.58 12.77
N TRP A 102 7.59 -15.95 13.17
CA TRP A 102 6.76 -15.11 14.01
C TRP A 102 7.44 -14.74 15.31
N LYS A 103 7.45 -13.46 15.61
CA LYS A 103 7.92 -12.91 16.86
C LYS A 103 6.97 -13.30 17.99
N LYS A 104 7.51 -13.80 19.11
CA LYS A 104 6.73 -14.24 20.27
C LYS A 104 6.72 -13.21 21.39
N ASP A 105 7.69 -12.32 21.38
CA ASP A 105 7.91 -11.28 22.37
C ASP A 105 8.19 -9.95 21.69
N GLY A 106 8.26 -8.89 22.45
CA GLY A 106 8.53 -7.55 21.95
C GLY A 106 8.02 -6.49 22.90
N GLY A 107 8.38 -5.25 22.60
CA GLY A 107 8.04 -4.08 23.38
C GLY A 107 6.75 -3.39 22.88
N PRO A 108 6.87 -2.23 22.23
CA PRO A 108 5.73 -1.40 21.84
C PRO A 108 4.96 -1.93 20.63
N ILE A 109 3.79 -1.34 20.45
CA ILE A 109 2.98 -1.44 19.22
C ILE A 109 3.30 -0.25 18.34
N LEU A 110 3.58 -0.49 17.06
CA LEU A 110 3.80 0.56 16.07
C LEU A 110 2.51 0.89 15.33
N LEU A 111 1.94 2.07 15.57
CA LEU A 111 0.80 2.59 14.85
C LEU A 111 1.27 3.41 13.63
N VAL A 112 1.11 2.84 12.44
CA VAL A 112 1.51 3.50 11.18
C VAL A 112 0.32 4.24 10.59
N THR A 113 0.38 5.56 10.58
CA THR A 113 -0.73 6.41 10.19
C THR A 113 -1.01 6.36 8.68
N PRO A 114 -2.28 6.54 8.26
CA PRO A 114 -2.62 6.72 6.85
C PRO A 114 -1.98 8.00 6.31
N SER A 115 -1.50 7.96 5.06
CA SER A 115 -0.99 9.17 4.40
C SER A 115 -2.14 10.03 3.85
N ASP A 116 -1.85 11.28 3.44
CA ASP A 116 -2.86 12.23 2.95
C ASP A 116 -3.76 11.68 1.84
N LYS A 117 -3.18 10.90 0.93
CA LYS A 117 -3.95 10.35 -0.21
C LYS A 117 -5.07 9.39 0.20
N PRO A 118 -4.82 8.36 1.01
CA PRO A 118 -5.90 7.55 1.60
C PRO A 118 -6.89 8.37 2.42
N CYS A 119 -6.43 9.29 3.26
CA CYS A 119 -7.32 10.15 4.04
C CYS A 119 -8.29 10.91 3.12
N LEU A 120 -7.76 11.55 2.09
CA LEU A 120 -8.57 12.31 1.12
C LEU A 120 -9.51 11.41 0.31
N PHE A 121 -9.04 10.23 -0.07
CA PHE A 121 -9.81 9.30 -0.90
C PHE A 121 -11.00 8.71 -0.13
N TYR A 122 -10.77 8.27 1.09
CA TYR A 122 -11.78 7.60 1.91
C TYR A 122 -12.54 8.55 2.84
N GLY A 123 -12.18 9.82 2.89
CA GLY A 123 -12.80 10.80 3.81
C GLY A 123 -12.43 10.55 5.26
N ILE A 124 -11.21 10.11 5.54
CA ILE A 124 -10.72 9.83 6.89
C ILE A 124 -10.13 11.11 7.47
N GLU A 125 -10.60 11.49 8.64
CA GLU A 125 -9.94 12.47 9.48
C GLU A 125 -8.82 11.75 10.24
N ARG A 126 -7.54 12.13 9.95
CA ARG A 126 -6.37 11.40 10.44
C ARG A 126 -6.21 11.39 11.93
N GLU A 127 -6.38 12.55 12.55
CA GLU A 127 -6.13 12.71 13.99
C GLU A 127 -7.17 11.94 14.80
N SER A 128 -8.45 12.01 14.41
CA SER A 128 -9.51 11.21 15.03
C SER A 128 -9.28 9.71 14.82
N TRP A 129 -8.78 9.31 13.64
CA TRP A 129 -8.44 7.90 13.40
C TRP A 129 -7.31 7.43 14.33
N ILE A 130 -6.26 8.25 14.49
CA ILE A 130 -5.14 7.95 15.40
C ILE A 130 -5.64 7.79 16.84
N GLU A 131 -6.39 8.77 17.33
CA GLU A 131 -6.92 8.77 18.68
C GLU A 131 -7.81 7.57 18.97
N ASN A 132 -8.78 7.32 18.10
CA ASN A 132 -9.69 6.19 18.22
C ASN A 132 -8.95 4.85 18.19
N THR A 133 -7.93 4.71 17.31
CA THR A 133 -7.15 3.49 17.21
C THR A 133 -6.30 3.27 18.47
N ILE A 134 -5.67 4.32 19.01
CA ILE A 134 -4.92 4.22 20.26
C ILE A 134 -5.83 3.81 21.41
N ASN A 135 -7.02 4.43 21.50
CA ASN A 135 -8.00 4.10 22.54
C ASN A 135 -8.48 2.65 22.42
N GLU A 136 -8.65 2.15 21.21
CA GLU A 136 -9.00 0.74 20.97
C GLU A 136 -7.88 -0.21 21.39
N ILE A 137 -6.64 0.07 20.97
CA ILE A 137 -5.47 -0.74 21.35
C ILE A 137 -5.35 -0.84 22.87
N LYS A 138 -5.52 0.27 23.58
CA LYS A 138 -5.39 0.34 25.06
C LYS A 138 -6.44 -0.45 25.83
N LYS A 139 -7.55 -0.84 25.20
CA LYS A 139 -8.52 -1.75 25.82
C LYS A 139 -8.01 -3.19 25.91
N HIS A 140 -7.00 -3.54 25.10
CA HIS A 140 -6.51 -4.91 24.96
C HIS A 140 -5.10 -5.12 25.49
N THR A 141 -4.33 -4.05 25.73
CA THR A 141 -2.94 -4.16 26.18
C THR A 141 -2.45 -2.83 26.80
N ASP A 142 -1.56 -2.96 27.78
CA ASP A 142 -0.84 -1.83 28.40
C ASP A 142 0.46 -1.45 27.68
N ARG A 143 0.74 -2.08 26.52
CA ARG A 143 1.96 -1.78 25.77
C ARG A 143 1.99 -0.34 25.32
N GLU A 144 3.18 0.23 25.29
CA GLU A 144 3.39 1.53 24.65
C GLU A 144 2.96 1.51 23.19
N VAL A 145 2.36 2.62 22.72
CA VAL A 145 2.01 2.80 21.31
C VAL A 145 2.88 3.92 20.73
N ILE A 146 3.76 3.54 19.81
CA ILE A 146 4.59 4.48 19.05
C ILE A 146 3.85 4.85 17.78
N VAL A 147 3.59 6.15 17.57
CA VAL A 147 2.93 6.64 16.34
C VAL A 147 3.97 6.98 15.30
N ARG A 148 3.93 6.27 14.17
CA ARG A 148 4.80 6.53 13.02
C ARG A 148 4.03 7.27 11.92
N ASN A 149 4.38 8.52 11.73
CA ASN A 149 3.86 9.33 10.64
C ASN A 149 4.70 9.12 9.37
N LYS A 150 4.01 8.96 8.24
CA LYS A 150 4.65 8.95 6.93
C LYS A 150 4.98 10.38 6.53
N GLY A 151 6.15 10.87 6.88
CA GLY A 151 6.65 12.21 6.54
C GLY A 151 6.55 12.53 5.04
N LEU A 152 6.64 13.79 4.68
CA LEU A 152 6.68 14.22 3.27
C LEU A 152 7.81 13.50 2.53
N ARG A 153 7.57 13.17 1.26
CA ARG A 153 8.53 12.40 0.46
C ARG A 153 9.92 13.05 0.37
N ARG A 154 9.97 14.39 0.41
CA ARG A 154 11.21 15.17 0.39
C ARG A 154 12.01 15.08 1.70
N ASP A 155 11.31 14.84 2.81
CA ASP A 155 11.89 14.84 4.16
C ASP A 155 12.28 13.43 4.63
N ARG A 156 12.14 12.43 3.75
CA ARG A 156 12.48 11.04 4.09
C ARG A 156 13.99 10.86 4.02
N VAL A 157 14.60 10.83 5.18
CA VAL A 157 16.00 10.42 5.33
C VAL A 157 16.10 8.91 5.11
N ARG A 158 17.19 8.46 4.50
CA ARG A 158 17.45 7.04 4.22
C ARG A 158 17.44 6.17 5.48
N ASP A 159 17.85 6.76 6.60
CA ASP A 159 18.03 6.10 7.89
C ASP A 159 16.73 5.95 8.68
N ASN A 160 15.61 6.44 8.17
CA ASN A 160 14.28 6.28 8.77
C ASN A 160 13.50 5.13 8.12
N SER A 161 14.16 4.02 7.83
CA SER A 161 13.52 2.81 7.33
C SER A 161 12.64 2.18 8.43
N ILE A 162 11.47 1.66 8.07
CA ILE A 162 10.63 0.94 9.01
C ILE A 162 11.31 -0.32 9.53
N TYR A 163 12.20 -0.91 8.76
CA TYR A 163 12.96 -2.10 9.16
C TYR A 163 13.91 -1.81 10.31
N HIS A 164 14.61 -0.65 10.30
CA HIS A 164 15.40 -0.22 11.45
C HIS A 164 14.55 -0.07 12.70
N GLN A 165 13.39 0.56 12.55
CA GLN A 165 12.48 0.72 13.67
C GLN A 165 11.96 -0.61 14.22
N PHE A 166 11.71 -1.59 13.37
CA PHE A 166 11.31 -2.93 13.82
C PHE A 166 12.36 -3.60 14.70
N GLU A 167 13.63 -3.35 14.42
CA GLU A 167 14.76 -3.92 15.17
C GLU A 167 15.09 -3.09 16.41
N GLU A 168 15.32 -1.80 16.25
CA GLU A 168 15.77 -0.89 17.30
C GLU A 168 14.74 -0.75 18.42
N ASP A 169 13.46 -0.57 18.07
CA ASP A 169 12.38 -0.43 19.06
C ASP A 169 11.82 -1.79 19.49
N ASN A 170 12.34 -2.90 18.99
CA ASN A 170 11.87 -4.26 19.29
C ASN A 170 10.34 -4.40 19.16
N ILE A 171 9.76 -3.91 18.06
CA ILE A 171 8.31 -3.82 17.85
C ILE A 171 7.62 -5.17 18.02
N PHE A 172 6.56 -5.21 18.83
CA PHE A 172 5.72 -6.39 19.06
C PHE A 172 4.67 -6.61 17.98
N ALA A 173 3.95 -5.56 17.62
CA ALA A 173 2.90 -5.61 16.60
C ALA A 173 2.83 -4.30 15.82
N VAL A 174 2.30 -4.36 14.60
CA VAL A 174 2.01 -3.18 13.78
C VAL A 174 0.52 -3.03 13.61
N VAL A 175 0.02 -1.80 13.76
CA VAL A 175 -1.37 -1.44 13.43
C VAL A 175 -1.35 -0.37 12.35
N THR A 176 -2.15 -0.54 11.31
CA THR A 176 -2.22 0.45 10.23
C THR A 176 -3.54 0.37 9.47
N TYR A 177 -3.96 1.44 8.82
CA TYR A 177 -5.18 1.46 8.01
C TYR A 177 -5.00 0.68 6.69
N ASN A 178 -3.99 1.02 5.90
CA ASN A 178 -3.76 0.41 4.57
C ASN A 178 -2.32 0.58 4.06
N SER A 179 -1.36 0.68 4.96
CA SER A 179 0.04 0.88 4.58
C SER A 179 0.71 -0.42 4.14
N ILE A 180 1.68 -0.31 3.24
CA ILE A 180 2.62 -1.41 2.91
C ILE A 180 3.39 -1.88 4.16
N ALA A 181 3.49 -1.05 5.19
CA ALA A 181 4.05 -1.44 6.48
C ALA A 181 3.46 -2.74 7.04
N ALA A 182 2.20 -3.06 6.71
CA ALA A 182 1.56 -4.32 7.09
C ALA A 182 2.30 -5.52 6.49
N THR A 183 2.55 -5.52 5.19
CA THR A 183 3.24 -6.62 4.51
C THR A 183 4.73 -6.67 4.87
N GLU A 184 5.35 -5.53 5.11
CA GLU A 184 6.73 -5.43 5.60
C GLU A 184 6.85 -6.03 7.01
N ALA A 185 5.91 -5.72 7.91
CA ALA A 185 5.86 -6.29 9.26
C ALA A 185 5.70 -7.82 9.23
N ILE A 186 4.75 -8.32 8.44
CA ILE A 186 4.54 -9.77 8.27
C ILE A 186 5.80 -10.46 7.76
N GLY A 187 6.47 -9.90 6.76
CA GLY A 187 7.75 -10.42 6.27
C GLY A 187 8.85 -10.42 7.33
N PHE A 188 8.79 -9.50 8.28
CA PHE A 188 9.70 -9.42 9.42
C PHE A 188 9.31 -10.29 10.62
N GLY A 189 8.22 -11.06 10.50
CA GLY A 189 7.68 -11.91 11.55
C GLY A 189 6.90 -11.16 12.63
N ILE A 190 6.50 -9.92 12.37
CA ILE A 190 5.74 -9.08 13.30
C ILE A 190 4.25 -9.17 12.98
N PRO A 191 3.37 -9.53 13.94
CA PRO A 191 1.92 -9.50 13.74
C PRO A 191 1.43 -8.13 13.28
N CYS A 192 0.47 -8.11 12.35
CA CYS A 192 -0.10 -6.86 11.85
C CYS A 192 -1.62 -6.90 11.87
N PHE A 193 -2.22 -5.77 12.24
CA PHE A 193 -3.66 -5.52 12.29
C PHE A 193 -4.00 -4.34 11.36
N THR A 194 -5.12 -4.44 10.62
CA THR A 194 -5.60 -3.41 9.70
C THR A 194 -7.10 -3.15 9.88
#